data_918c9dd11b43a1cf7d0970ce955c9d0b
#
_entry.id   918c9dd11b43a1cf7d0970ce955c9d0b
#
_cell.length_a   1.000
_cell.length_b   1.000
_cell.length_c   1.000
_cell.angle_alpha   90.00
_cell.angle_beta   90.00
_cell.angle_gamma   90.00
#
_symmetry.space_group_name_H-M   'P 1'
#
loop_
_entity.id
_entity.type
_entity.pdbx_description
1 polymer ?
#
loop_
_entity_poly.entity_id
_entity_poly.type
_entity_poly.pdbx_seq_one_letter_code
_entity_poly.pdbx_strand_id
1 'polypeptide(L)'
;RGDLHFALIGDPGKGKSTLLSALDSIAPKSVFRSGTGLSKVGLTAAAVQEEFAGTSEWSLEPGVLPRANGGHCIIDEVDDVVDEKTKAIHDALEGDQMVKVDKAGIEADLPSRTALFASGNPTDGRFDRYAPIADQIDLDPALISRMDILLSVQDIPDPDHDSDVADHMLESFDELSRAEIAERGQQVEQVEGSTTE
;
A
#
# COMPACT_ATOMS: atom_id res chain seq x y z
N ARG A 1 3.38 15.93 -16.64
CA ARG A 1 3.01 14.98 -15.58
C ARG A 1 4.28 14.56 -14.86
N GLY A 2 4.39 14.79 -13.57
CA GLY A 2 5.59 14.47 -12.78
C GLY A 2 5.44 13.25 -11.89
N ASP A 3 4.24 12.64 -11.86
CA ASP A 3 3.93 11.49 -11.02
C ASP A 3 4.09 10.21 -11.85
N LEU A 4 4.76 9.21 -11.29
CA LEU A 4 4.96 7.89 -11.87
C LEU A 4 4.02 6.91 -11.16
N HIS A 5 3.16 6.24 -11.93
CA HIS A 5 2.26 5.20 -11.41
C HIS A 5 2.83 3.82 -11.72
N PHE A 6 2.90 3.00 -10.70
CA PHE A 6 3.56 1.71 -10.74
C PHE A 6 2.66 0.62 -10.17
N ALA A 7 2.54 -0.51 -10.86
CA ALA A 7 1.85 -1.69 -10.36
C ALA A 7 2.74 -2.94 -10.43
N LEU A 8 2.72 -3.73 -9.36
CA LEU A 8 3.47 -4.96 -9.17
C LEU A 8 2.49 -6.12 -9.01
N ILE A 9 2.28 -6.87 -10.08
CA ILE A 9 1.38 -8.03 -10.06
C ILE A 9 2.22 -9.30 -10.01
N GLY A 10 1.94 -10.17 -9.04
CA GLY A 10 2.80 -11.34 -8.91
C GLY A 10 2.28 -12.41 -7.98
N ASP A 11 2.96 -13.55 -8.02
CA ASP A 11 2.63 -14.70 -7.19
C ASP A 11 2.73 -14.37 -5.69
N PRO A 12 1.90 -14.99 -4.85
CA PRO A 12 1.95 -14.76 -3.41
C PRO A 12 3.31 -15.21 -2.82
N GLY A 13 3.70 -14.54 -1.73
CA GLY A 13 4.95 -14.85 -1.03
C GLY A 13 6.23 -14.32 -1.71
N LYS A 14 6.12 -13.53 -2.78
CA LYS A 14 7.29 -12.97 -3.49
C LYS A 14 7.71 -11.56 -3.02
N GLY A 15 7.36 -11.21 -1.80
CA GLY A 15 7.86 -9.97 -1.17
C GLY A 15 7.23 -8.66 -1.66
N LYS A 16 6.12 -8.70 -2.42
CA LYS A 16 5.44 -7.49 -2.93
C LYS A 16 5.08 -6.52 -1.81
N SER A 17 4.36 -7.00 -0.81
CA SER A 17 3.94 -6.19 0.35
C SER A 17 5.14 -5.68 1.16
N THR A 18 6.20 -6.49 1.27
CA THR A 18 7.46 -6.09 1.92
C THR A 18 8.12 -4.94 1.18
N LEU A 19 8.17 -5.02 -0.17
CA LEU A 19 8.71 -3.94 -1.00
C LEU A 19 7.90 -2.64 -0.85
N LEU A 20 6.56 -2.73 -0.86
CA LEU A 20 5.69 -1.56 -0.66
C LEU A 20 5.83 -0.98 0.76
N SER A 21 5.99 -1.81 1.79
CA SER A 21 6.26 -1.36 3.16
C SER A 21 7.62 -0.68 3.29
N ALA A 22 8.64 -1.20 2.62
CA ALA A 22 9.95 -0.55 2.57
C ALA A 22 9.87 0.82 1.87
N LEU A 23 9.13 0.91 0.77
CA LEU A 23 8.87 2.19 0.09
C LEU A 23 8.16 3.18 1.03
N ASP A 24 7.14 2.74 1.77
CA ASP A 24 6.43 3.57 2.74
C ASP A 24 7.38 4.13 3.81
N SER A 25 8.30 3.30 4.29
CA SER A 25 9.26 3.68 5.33
C SER A 25 10.28 4.74 4.91
N ILE A 26 10.65 4.78 3.63
CA ILE A 26 11.64 5.73 3.09
C ILE A 26 11.03 6.95 2.41
N ALA A 27 9.74 6.87 2.05
CA ALA A 27 9.06 7.95 1.35
C ALA A 27 8.83 9.15 2.29
N PRO A 28 9.19 10.39 1.89
CA PRO A 28 8.98 11.58 2.73
C PRO A 28 7.53 11.83 3.09
N LYS A 29 6.61 11.40 2.24
CA LYS A 29 5.17 11.45 2.43
C LYS A 29 4.52 10.30 1.69
N SER A 30 3.82 9.45 2.42
CA SER A 30 3.09 8.31 1.87
C SER A 30 1.80 8.05 2.66
N VAL A 31 0.87 7.36 2.01
CA VAL A 31 -0.32 6.81 2.64
C VAL A 31 -0.47 5.37 2.17
N PHE A 32 -0.19 4.42 3.06
CA PHE A 32 -0.29 2.99 2.79
C PHE A 32 -1.66 2.44 3.22
N ARG A 33 -2.29 1.62 2.36
CA ARG A 33 -3.55 0.90 2.66
C ARG A 33 -3.59 -0.43 1.92
N SER A 34 -4.32 -1.41 2.52
CA SER A 34 -4.74 -2.61 1.80
C SER A 34 -6.03 -2.34 1.02
N GLY A 35 -6.13 -2.86 -0.20
CA GLY A 35 -7.31 -2.77 -1.06
C GLY A 35 -8.55 -3.44 -0.46
N THR A 36 -8.35 -4.55 0.29
CA THR A 36 -9.43 -5.30 0.97
C THR A 36 -10.26 -4.42 1.91
N GLY A 37 -9.63 -3.54 2.68
CA GLY A 37 -10.30 -2.66 3.64
C GLY A 37 -10.75 -1.31 3.08
N LEU A 38 -10.43 -1.00 1.82
CA LEU A 38 -10.76 0.30 1.23
C LEU A 38 -12.22 0.39 0.83
N SER A 39 -12.84 1.52 1.16
CA SER A 39 -14.13 1.93 0.61
C SER A 39 -13.96 3.14 -0.32
N LYS A 40 -14.95 3.40 -1.19
CA LYS A 40 -14.95 4.62 -2.04
C LYS A 40 -14.81 5.88 -1.19
N VAL A 41 -15.48 5.94 -0.04
CA VAL A 41 -15.41 7.07 0.90
C VAL A 41 -14.02 7.18 1.51
N GLY A 42 -13.43 6.04 1.92
CA GLY A 42 -12.07 6.00 2.44
C GLY A 42 -11.02 6.41 1.42
N LEU A 43 -11.26 6.19 0.12
CA LEU A 43 -10.40 6.68 -0.94
C LEU A 43 -10.54 8.19 -1.18
N THR A 44 -11.75 8.72 -1.12
CA THR A 44 -12.07 10.10 -1.51
C THR A 44 -12.17 11.05 -0.31
N ALA A 45 -13.33 11.13 0.32
CA ALA A 45 -13.56 11.87 1.55
C ALA A 45 -14.81 11.37 2.27
N ALA A 46 -14.85 11.50 3.59
CA ALA A 46 -16.01 11.31 4.43
C ALA A 46 -16.62 12.67 4.81
N ALA A 47 -17.95 12.75 4.86
CA ALA A 47 -18.61 13.84 5.57
C ALA A 47 -18.77 13.40 7.02
N VAL A 48 -18.22 14.15 7.96
CA VAL A 48 -18.28 13.89 9.40
C VAL A 48 -18.95 15.07 10.09
N GLN A 49 -19.70 14.75 11.14
CA GLN A 49 -20.38 15.79 11.93
C GLN A 49 -19.52 16.08 13.17
N GLU A 50 -19.07 17.29 13.29
CA GLU A 50 -18.28 17.75 14.43
C GLU A 50 -19.15 18.59 15.36
N GLU A 51 -19.10 18.28 16.66
CA GLU A 51 -19.73 19.10 17.69
C GLU A 51 -18.70 20.05 18.28
N PHE A 52 -18.90 21.33 18.05
CA PHE A 52 -18.07 22.39 18.64
C PHE A 52 -18.94 23.40 19.37
N ALA A 53 -18.70 23.59 20.65
CA ALA A 53 -19.38 24.59 21.51
C ALA A 53 -20.92 24.52 21.46
N GLY A 54 -21.51 23.32 21.28
CA GLY A 54 -22.96 23.11 21.23
C GLY A 54 -23.62 23.37 19.86
N THR A 55 -22.82 23.66 18.84
CA THR A 55 -23.23 23.68 17.43
C THR A 55 -22.67 22.45 16.72
N SER A 56 -23.50 21.83 15.88
CA SER A 56 -23.13 20.68 15.08
C SER A 56 -22.92 21.15 13.63
N GLU A 57 -21.68 21.01 13.15
CA GLU A 57 -21.30 21.39 11.79
C GLU A 57 -20.80 20.19 11.01
N TRP A 58 -21.07 20.16 9.71
CA TRP A 58 -20.52 19.16 8.82
C TRP A 58 -19.14 19.58 8.33
N SER A 59 -18.16 18.69 8.43
CA SER A 59 -16.82 18.83 7.87
C SER A 59 -16.49 17.70 6.91
N LEU A 60 -15.46 17.89 6.07
CA LEU A 60 -14.95 16.85 5.19
C LEU A 60 -13.64 16.30 5.72
N GLU A 61 -13.62 15.02 6.03
CA GLU A 61 -12.39 14.28 6.32
C GLU A 61 -11.81 13.70 5.02
N PRO A 62 -10.60 14.12 4.58
CA PRO A 62 -9.99 13.64 3.35
C PRO A 62 -9.60 12.16 3.46
N GLY A 63 -9.89 11.40 2.40
CA GLY A 63 -9.51 10.01 2.26
C GLY A 63 -8.06 9.82 1.80
N VAL A 64 -7.72 8.58 1.40
CA VAL A 64 -6.36 8.17 1.03
C VAL A 64 -5.76 9.02 -0.08
N LEU A 65 -6.51 9.25 -1.16
CA LEU A 65 -6.02 9.97 -2.34
C LEU A 65 -5.68 11.46 -2.03
N PRO A 66 -6.60 12.27 -1.44
CA PRO A 66 -6.26 13.63 -1.07
C PRO A 66 -5.17 13.72 0.02
N ARG A 67 -5.12 12.76 0.96
CA ARG A 67 -4.07 12.72 1.98
C ARG A 67 -2.70 12.47 1.39
N ALA A 68 -2.62 11.67 0.32
CA ALA A 68 -1.39 11.40 -0.41
C ALA A 68 -0.96 12.54 -1.35
N ASN A 69 -1.72 13.63 -1.44
CA ASN A 69 -1.41 14.75 -2.33
C ASN A 69 0.01 15.29 -2.12
N GLY A 70 0.79 15.36 -3.19
CA GLY A 70 2.21 15.74 -3.16
C GLY A 70 3.15 14.66 -2.64
N GLY A 71 2.70 13.41 -2.58
CA GLY A 71 3.46 12.26 -2.11
C GLY A 71 3.06 10.97 -2.82
N HIS A 72 3.04 9.86 -2.08
CA HIS A 72 2.80 8.52 -2.59
C HIS A 72 1.53 7.92 -2.00
N CYS A 73 0.66 7.41 -2.86
CA CYS A 73 -0.45 6.54 -2.50
C CYS A 73 -0.01 5.09 -2.72
N ILE A 74 0.01 4.29 -1.67
CA ILE A 74 0.46 2.90 -1.73
C ILE A 74 -0.75 2.01 -1.41
N ILE A 75 -1.12 1.15 -2.36
CA ILE A 75 -2.25 0.23 -2.23
C ILE A 75 -1.75 -1.19 -2.44
N ASP A 76 -1.74 -1.97 -1.38
CA ASP A 76 -1.51 -3.42 -1.45
C ASP A 76 -2.83 -4.13 -1.75
N GLU A 77 -2.79 -5.27 -2.44
CA GLU A 77 -3.98 -6.04 -2.83
C GLU A 77 -4.96 -5.20 -3.67
N VAL A 78 -4.45 -4.55 -4.71
CA VAL A 78 -5.25 -3.70 -5.59
C VAL A 78 -6.27 -4.50 -6.42
N ASP A 79 -6.06 -5.79 -6.59
CA ASP A 79 -6.99 -6.77 -7.16
C ASP A 79 -8.32 -6.85 -6.37
N ASP A 80 -8.32 -6.56 -5.06
CA ASP A 80 -9.54 -6.44 -4.24
C ASP A 80 -10.25 -5.07 -4.38
N VAL A 81 -9.66 -4.16 -5.16
CA VAL A 81 -10.25 -2.84 -5.43
C VAL A 81 -11.07 -2.90 -6.72
N VAL A 82 -12.36 -3.10 -6.59
CA VAL A 82 -13.29 -3.30 -7.74
C VAL A 82 -14.32 -2.17 -7.85
N ASP A 83 -14.95 -2.08 -9.05
CA ASP A 83 -16.10 -1.23 -9.34
C ASP A 83 -15.89 0.28 -9.03
N GLU A 84 -16.74 0.83 -8.18
CA GLU A 84 -16.74 2.24 -7.84
C GLU A 84 -15.44 2.73 -7.17
N LYS A 85 -14.69 1.82 -6.52
CA LYS A 85 -13.40 2.13 -5.91
C LYS A 85 -12.35 2.37 -6.98
N THR A 86 -12.27 1.48 -7.96
CA THR A 86 -11.37 1.63 -9.12
C THR A 86 -11.65 2.90 -9.89
N LYS A 87 -12.93 3.21 -10.10
CA LYS A 87 -13.33 4.47 -10.74
C LYS A 87 -12.87 5.69 -9.94
N ALA A 88 -12.97 5.66 -8.62
CA ALA A 88 -12.50 6.77 -7.79
C ALA A 88 -10.99 7.00 -7.89
N ILE A 89 -10.20 5.91 -7.97
CA ILE A 89 -8.76 6.00 -8.21
C ILE A 89 -8.49 6.57 -9.59
N HIS A 90 -9.14 6.04 -10.62
CA HIS A 90 -8.99 6.49 -11.99
C HIS A 90 -9.28 8.00 -12.13
N ASP A 91 -10.43 8.46 -11.60
CA ASP A 91 -10.83 9.87 -11.65
C ASP A 91 -9.81 10.78 -10.94
N ALA A 92 -9.24 10.32 -9.83
CA ALA A 92 -8.22 11.05 -9.08
C ALA A 92 -6.85 11.11 -9.78
N LEU A 93 -6.52 10.11 -10.61
CA LEU A 93 -5.27 10.07 -11.38
C LEU A 93 -5.39 10.74 -12.76
N GLU A 94 -6.61 11.11 -13.18
CA GLU A 94 -6.88 11.72 -14.48
C GLU A 94 -6.88 13.24 -14.41
N GLY A 95 -6.54 13.88 -15.52
CA GLY A 95 -6.72 15.33 -15.76
C GLY A 95 -6.04 16.22 -14.72
N ASP A 96 -6.86 16.89 -13.96
CA ASP A 96 -6.50 17.89 -12.92
C ASP A 96 -6.04 17.23 -11.61
N GLN A 97 -6.16 15.90 -11.51
CA GLN A 97 -5.81 15.12 -10.31
C GLN A 97 -6.52 15.66 -9.06
N MET A 98 -7.84 15.71 -9.13
CA MET A 98 -8.72 16.22 -8.09
C MET A 98 -9.77 15.18 -7.72
N VAL A 99 -10.04 15.02 -6.44
CA VAL A 99 -11.20 14.30 -5.94
C VAL A 99 -12.34 15.28 -5.72
N LYS A 100 -13.39 15.14 -6.53
CA LYS A 100 -14.60 15.96 -6.41
C LYS A 100 -15.55 15.35 -5.40
N VAL A 101 -15.95 16.14 -4.43
CA VAL A 101 -16.82 15.73 -3.32
C VAL A 101 -18.04 16.62 -3.28
N ASP A 102 -19.22 16.00 -3.27
CA ASP A 102 -20.51 16.63 -3.00
C ASP A 102 -21.22 15.77 -1.95
N LYS A 103 -21.11 16.16 -0.69
CA LYS A 103 -21.65 15.42 0.45
C LYS A 103 -22.13 16.36 1.56
N ALA A 104 -23.28 16.03 2.14
CA ALA A 104 -23.88 16.77 3.25
C ALA A 104 -24.00 18.29 3.02
N GLY A 105 -24.21 18.69 1.75
CA GLY A 105 -24.28 20.09 1.35
C GLY A 105 -22.93 20.82 1.24
N ILE A 106 -21.84 20.07 1.33
CA ILE A 106 -20.48 20.57 1.11
C ILE A 106 -20.01 20.12 -0.27
N GLU A 107 -19.70 21.08 -1.14
CA GLU A 107 -19.05 20.84 -2.42
C GLU A 107 -17.59 21.27 -2.33
N ALA A 108 -16.67 20.37 -2.66
CA ALA A 108 -15.24 20.63 -2.59
C ALA A 108 -14.45 19.84 -3.63
N ASP A 109 -13.40 20.46 -4.17
CA ASP A 109 -12.39 19.85 -5.02
C ASP A 109 -11.11 19.64 -4.21
N LEU A 110 -10.80 18.39 -3.88
CA LEU A 110 -9.64 18.02 -3.08
C LEU A 110 -8.47 17.63 -3.98
N PRO A 111 -7.33 18.32 -3.94
CA PRO A 111 -6.14 17.93 -4.72
C PRO A 111 -5.68 16.53 -4.37
N SER A 112 -5.37 15.72 -5.40
CA SER A 112 -4.91 14.33 -5.25
C SER A 112 -3.74 14.02 -6.20
N ARG A 113 -2.81 14.97 -6.36
CA ARG A 113 -1.56 14.76 -7.12
C ARG A 113 -0.68 13.79 -6.34
N THR A 114 -0.69 12.53 -6.76
CA THR A 114 0.04 11.48 -6.06
C THR A 114 0.61 10.47 -7.04
N ALA A 115 1.79 9.95 -6.76
CA ALA A 115 2.28 8.75 -7.41
C ALA A 115 1.57 7.54 -6.79
N LEU A 116 0.96 6.70 -7.63
CA LEU A 116 0.32 5.46 -7.18
C LEU A 116 1.31 4.30 -7.28
N PHE A 117 1.52 3.62 -6.16
CA PHE A 117 2.22 2.34 -6.10
C PHE A 117 1.23 1.27 -5.65
N ALA A 118 1.06 0.25 -6.47
CA ALA A 118 0.08 -0.80 -6.21
C ALA A 118 0.72 -2.18 -6.28
N SER A 119 0.25 -3.12 -5.48
CA SER A 119 0.54 -4.54 -5.68
C SER A 119 -0.75 -5.36 -5.73
N GLY A 120 -0.69 -6.49 -6.42
CA GLY A 120 -1.82 -7.40 -6.56
C GLY A 120 -1.37 -8.81 -6.92
N ASN A 121 -2.33 -9.71 -7.01
CA ASN A 121 -2.11 -11.09 -7.43
C ASN A 121 -2.72 -11.31 -8.83
N PRO A 122 -2.26 -12.33 -9.57
CA PRO A 122 -2.91 -12.75 -10.79
C PRO A 122 -4.29 -13.39 -10.49
N THR A 123 -5.17 -13.43 -11.47
CA THR A 123 -6.58 -13.89 -11.40
C THR A 123 -6.73 -15.24 -10.69
N ASP A 124 -5.90 -16.21 -11.03
CA ASP A 124 -5.94 -17.57 -10.46
C ASP A 124 -5.02 -17.74 -9.23
N GLY A 125 -4.57 -16.61 -8.64
CA GLY A 125 -3.68 -16.58 -7.49
C GLY A 125 -2.21 -16.86 -7.83
N ARG A 126 -1.89 -17.47 -8.97
CA ARG A 126 -0.53 -17.69 -9.49
C ARG A 126 -0.50 -17.59 -11.01
N PHE A 127 0.63 -17.14 -11.54
CA PHE A 127 0.84 -17.10 -12.97
C PHE A 127 0.99 -18.50 -13.56
N ASP A 128 0.23 -18.75 -14.64
CA ASP A 128 0.46 -19.89 -15.54
C ASP A 128 1.55 -19.51 -16.56
N ARG A 129 2.62 -20.30 -16.62
CA ARG A 129 3.73 -20.08 -17.56
C ARG A 129 3.35 -20.23 -19.02
N TYR A 130 2.26 -20.92 -19.32
CA TYR A 130 1.84 -21.26 -20.67
C TYR A 130 0.78 -20.30 -21.20
N ALA A 131 0.21 -19.46 -20.36
CA ALA A 131 -0.77 -18.45 -20.71
C ALA A 131 -0.14 -17.04 -20.83
N PRO A 132 -0.66 -16.16 -21.71
CA PRO A 132 -0.19 -14.78 -21.78
C PRO A 132 -0.38 -14.05 -20.44
N ILE A 133 0.63 -13.32 -20.00
CA ILE A 133 0.58 -12.58 -18.71
C ILE A 133 -0.58 -11.60 -18.66
N ALA A 134 -0.87 -10.92 -19.78
CA ALA A 134 -1.94 -9.94 -19.86
C ALA A 134 -3.34 -10.52 -19.58
N ASP A 135 -3.56 -11.79 -19.90
CA ASP A 135 -4.85 -12.47 -19.71
C ASP A 135 -5.04 -12.93 -18.25
N GLN A 136 -3.99 -12.85 -17.45
CA GLN A 136 -3.96 -13.30 -16.06
C GLN A 136 -3.99 -12.14 -15.06
N ILE A 137 -4.15 -10.92 -15.54
CA ILE A 137 -4.23 -9.73 -14.71
C ILE A 137 -5.66 -9.21 -14.71
N ASP A 138 -6.38 -9.39 -13.59
CA ASP A 138 -7.75 -8.91 -13.42
C ASP A 138 -7.77 -7.53 -12.77
N LEU A 139 -7.27 -6.55 -13.51
CA LEU A 139 -7.37 -5.14 -13.16
C LEU A 139 -8.21 -4.42 -14.20
N ASP A 140 -8.99 -3.43 -13.74
CA ASP A 140 -9.77 -2.58 -14.64
C ASP A 140 -8.86 -1.98 -15.74
N PRO A 141 -9.20 -2.15 -17.03
CA PRO A 141 -8.42 -1.60 -18.14
C PRO A 141 -8.18 -0.09 -18.04
N ALA A 142 -9.13 0.66 -17.44
CA ALA A 142 -8.96 2.08 -17.23
C ALA A 142 -7.83 2.36 -16.21
N LEU A 143 -7.71 1.54 -15.14
CA LEU A 143 -6.63 1.64 -14.19
C LEU A 143 -5.29 1.25 -14.81
N ILE A 144 -5.25 0.14 -15.55
CA ILE A 144 -4.04 -0.31 -16.27
C ILE A 144 -3.53 0.79 -17.22
N SER A 145 -4.43 1.47 -17.93
CA SER A 145 -4.06 2.55 -18.86
C SER A 145 -3.40 3.76 -18.19
N ARG A 146 -3.49 3.88 -16.87
CA ARG A 146 -2.87 4.95 -16.06
C ARG A 146 -1.53 4.54 -15.47
N MET A 147 -1.22 3.25 -15.43
CA MET A 147 0.09 2.79 -14.96
C MET A 147 1.16 3.11 -15.99
N ASP A 148 2.23 3.74 -15.54
CA ASP A 148 3.42 4.00 -16.34
C ASP A 148 4.31 2.76 -16.41
N ILE A 149 4.31 1.97 -15.34
CA ILE A 149 5.07 0.72 -15.23
C ILE A 149 4.17 -0.35 -14.62
N LEU A 150 4.06 -1.47 -15.32
CA LEU A 150 3.42 -2.69 -14.83
C LEU A 150 4.46 -3.81 -14.85
N LEU A 151 4.80 -4.34 -13.68
CA LEU A 151 5.74 -5.45 -13.55
C LEU A 151 5.02 -6.72 -13.11
N SER A 152 5.37 -7.84 -13.74
CA SER A 152 4.95 -9.17 -13.31
C SER A 152 6.07 -9.87 -12.52
N VAL A 153 5.73 -10.46 -11.38
CA VAL A 153 6.66 -11.23 -10.54
C VAL A 153 6.16 -12.66 -10.45
N GLN A 154 6.84 -13.54 -11.16
CA GLN A 154 6.49 -14.96 -11.24
C GLN A 154 7.34 -15.79 -10.28
N ASP A 155 6.72 -16.79 -9.67
CA ASP A 155 7.40 -17.82 -8.90
C ASP A 155 7.97 -18.89 -9.84
N ILE A 156 9.20 -18.68 -10.30
CA ILE A 156 9.92 -19.66 -11.12
C ILE A 156 10.81 -20.46 -10.19
N PRO A 157 10.55 -21.77 -9.98
CA PRO A 157 11.42 -22.61 -9.17
C PRO A 157 12.85 -22.64 -9.72
N ASP A 158 13.78 -22.24 -8.89
CA ASP A 158 15.21 -22.26 -9.14
C ASP A 158 15.90 -22.83 -7.88
N PRO A 159 16.29 -24.14 -7.90
CA PRO A 159 16.82 -24.79 -6.72
C PRO A 159 18.07 -24.13 -6.13
N ASP A 160 18.91 -23.53 -6.97
CA ASP A 160 20.14 -22.87 -6.51
C ASP A 160 19.79 -21.55 -5.83
N HIS A 161 18.95 -20.73 -6.46
CA HIS A 161 18.47 -19.49 -5.89
C HIS A 161 17.60 -19.70 -4.63
N ASP A 162 16.74 -20.72 -4.63
CA ASP A 162 15.88 -21.05 -3.49
C ASP A 162 16.72 -21.49 -2.28
N SER A 163 17.85 -22.18 -2.50
CA SER A 163 18.81 -22.53 -1.45
C SER A 163 19.48 -21.29 -0.86
N ASP A 164 19.95 -20.38 -1.71
CA ASP A 164 20.58 -19.12 -1.27
C ASP A 164 19.62 -18.26 -0.44
N VAL A 165 18.35 -18.19 -0.85
CA VAL A 165 17.29 -17.46 -0.11
C VAL A 165 17.03 -18.13 1.25
N ALA A 166 16.98 -19.47 1.30
CA ALA A 166 16.79 -20.19 2.55
C ALA A 166 17.95 -19.96 3.52
N ASP A 167 19.19 -20.01 3.04
CA ASP A 167 20.38 -19.75 3.83
C ASP A 167 20.40 -18.33 4.39
N HIS A 168 20.08 -17.35 3.56
CA HIS A 168 19.97 -15.94 4.00
C HIS A 168 18.86 -15.72 5.05
N MET A 169 17.72 -16.40 4.91
CA MET A 169 16.67 -16.37 5.93
C MET A 169 17.15 -16.95 7.26
N LEU A 170 17.85 -18.07 7.24
CA LEU A 170 18.39 -18.70 8.45
C LEU A 170 19.42 -17.79 9.13
N GLU A 171 20.33 -17.18 8.39
CA GLU A 171 21.29 -16.21 8.92
C GLU A 171 20.59 -15.01 9.57
N SER A 172 19.56 -14.46 8.93
CA SER A 172 18.78 -13.34 9.47
C SER A 172 18.06 -13.71 10.77
N PHE A 173 17.51 -14.91 10.88
CA PHE A 173 16.91 -15.44 12.12
C PHE A 173 17.93 -15.59 13.23
N ASP A 174 19.12 -16.08 12.93
CA ASP A 174 20.22 -16.24 13.90
C ASP A 174 20.69 -14.87 14.42
N GLU A 175 20.79 -13.86 13.57
CA GLU A 175 21.14 -12.49 13.95
C GLU A 175 20.10 -11.85 14.86
N LEU A 176 18.81 -11.98 14.51
CA LEU A 176 17.69 -11.46 15.34
C LEU A 176 17.65 -12.15 16.70
N SER A 177 17.82 -13.47 16.73
CA SER A 177 17.85 -14.23 17.99
C SER A 177 19.02 -13.81 18.89
N ARG A 178 20.20 -13.56 18.33
CA ARG A 178 21.37 -13.06 19.08
C ARG A 178 21.14 -11.64 19.61
N ALA A 179 20.51 -10.76 18.82
CA ALA A 179 20.17 -9.40 19.23
C ALA A 179 19.17 -9.40 20.41
N GLU A 180 18.09 -10.20 20.32
CA GLU A 180 17.12 -10.34 21.40
C GLU A 180 17.72 -10.90 22.70
N ILE A 181 18.63 -11.87 22.59
CA ILE A 181 19.34 -12.42 23.75
C ILE A 181 20.24 -11.35 24.39
N ALA A 182 20.94 -10.56 23.57
CA ALA A 182 21.80 -9.48 24.05
C ALA A 182 21.01 -8.37 24.76
N GLU A 183 19.87 -7.97 24.22
CA GLU A 183 18.97 -6.98 24.84
C GLU A 183 18.40 -7.49 26.18
N ARG A 184 17.97 -8.74 26.26
CA ARG A 184 17.51 -9.35 27.50
C ARG A 184 18.61 -9.44 28.55
N GLY A 185 19.84 -9.77 28.14
CA GLY A 185 21.01 -9.78 29.03
C GLY A 185 21.28 -8.42 29.65
N GLN A 186 21.22 -7.34 28.86
CA GLN A 186 21.41 -5.98 29.35
C GLN A 186 20.30 -5.50 30.29
N GLN A 187 19.04 -5.91 30.06
CA GLN A 187 17.93 -5.60 30.94
C GLN A 187 18.06 -6.27 32.31
N VAL A 188 18.56 -7.50 32.37
CA VAL A 188 18.79 -8.23 33.63
C VAL A 188 19.91 -7.56 34.46
N GLU A 189 21.02 -7.18 33.82
CA GLU A 189 22.11 -6.46 34.52
C GLU A 189 21.68 -5.10 35.07
N GLN A 190 20.81 -4.38 34.37
CA GLN A 190 20.27 -3.10 34.87
C GLN A 190 19.33 -3.26 36.07
N VAL A 191 18.57 -4.34 36.14
CA VAL A 191 17.68 -4.64 37.26
C VAL A 191 18.47 -5.08 38.49
N GLU A 192 19.51 -5.90 38.34
CA GLU A 192 20.38 -6.33 39.44
C GLU A 192 21.25 -5.18 40.00
N GLY A 193 21.70 -4.26 39.11
CA GLY A 193 22.47 -3.08 39.52
C GLY A 193 21.65 -2.04 40.32
N SER A 194 20.34 -2.00 40.15
CA SER A 194 19.44 -1.07 40.86
C SER A 194 18.95 -1.57 42.23
N THR A 195 19.26 -2.81 42.61
CA THR A 195 18.81 -3.43 43.86
C THR A 195 19.89 -3.38 44.97
N THR A 196 21.04 -2.79 44.68
CA THR A 196 22.20 -2.79 45.58
C THR A 196 22.56 -1.41 46.14
N GLU A 197 21.63 -0.42 46.14
CA GLU A 197 21.73 0.86 46.84
C GLU A 197 20.76 0.97 48.03
#